data_e90fb6b14c4e75817004eaaa2feb8c21
#
_entry.id   e90fb6b14c4e75817004eaaa2feb8c21
#
_cell.length_a   1.000
_cell.length_b   1.000
_cell.length_c   1.000
_cell.angle_alpha   90.00
_cell.angle_beta   90.00
_cell.angle_gamma   90.00
#
_symmetry.space_group_name_H-M   'P 1'
#
loop_
_entity.id
_entity.type
_entity.pdbx_description
1 polymer ?
#
loop_
_entity_poly.entity_id
_entity_poly.type
_entity_poly.pdbx_seq_one_letter_code
_entity_poly.pdbx_strand_id
1 'polypeptide(L)'
;MRKYSNIKKIKKGFTPLEVKALTGFTLLETLVAIFVITVGLMGVMTVLQMTMFLTSISSSRLTAAYLAQEGIEIVRNVRDTNWLEARTVANDWDEGLTNCSGGCIADYTYSSQLDPILLAYAGQFLNIDGNGFYSYSPDTPTKFQRKIIIQKPNFDRLDVAVQIMWSEKGKPYNFSAQENLYNWR
;
A
#
# COMPACT_ATOMS: atom_id res chain seq x y z
N MET A 1 69.29 75.80 -35.79
CA MET A 1 69.47 74.37 -35.82
C MET A 1 68.25 73.74 -35.16
N ARG A 2 67.32 73.15 -35.88
CA ARG A 2 66.13 72.46 -35.33
C ARG A 2 66.29 70.96 -35.52
N LYS A 3 66.34 70.23 -34.40
CA LYS A 3 66.32 68.74 -34.34
C LYS A 3 64.90 68.21 -34.60
N TYR A 4 64.72 67.50 -35.66
CA TYR A 4 63.47 66.75 -35.91
C TYR A 4 63.47 65.47 -35.10
N SER A 5 62.49 65.34 -34.28
CA SER A 5 62.20 64.13 -33.49
C SER A 5 61.47 63.09 -34.32
N ASN A 6 62.03 61.89 -34.45
CA ASN A 6 61.46 60.77 -35.13
C ASN A 6 60.29 60.16 -34.32
N ILE A 7 59.05 60.29 -34.79
CA ILE A 7 57.91 59.64 -34.24
C ILE A 7 57.81 58.24 -34.87
N LYS A 8 58.16 57.22 -34.14
CA LYS A 8 57.90 55.83 -34.51
C LYS A 8 56.36 55.55 -34.49
N LYS A 9 55.76 55.36 -35.66
CA LYS A 9 54.40 54.85 -35.81
C LYS A 9 54.36 53.42 -35.37
N ILE A 10 53.73 53.14 -34.23
CA ILE A 10 53.32 51.76 -33.78
C ILE A 10 52.19 51.35 -34.66
N LYS A 11 52.41 50.43 -35.59
CA LYS A 11 51.34 49.66 -36.27
C LYS A 11 50.81 48.65 -35.30
N LYS A 12 49.65 48.92 -34.68
CA LYS A 12 48.84 47.87 -33.99
C LYS A 12 48.34 46.94 -35.06
N GLY A 13 48.95 45.77 -35.19
CA GLY A 13 48.42 44.68 -35.99
C GLY A 13 47.12 44.19 -35.37
N PHE A 14 46.04 44.32 -36.11
CA PHE A 14 44.75 43.68 -35.79
C PHE A 14 44.97 42.20 -36.09
N THR A 15 45.06 41.37 -35.03
CA THR A 15 45.01 39.92 -35.19
C THR A 15 43.57 39.55 -35.51
N PRO A 16 43.30 38.91 -36.64
CA PRO A 16 41.95 38.44 -36.91
C PRO A 16 41.57 37.39 -35.86
N LEU A 17 40.44 37.59 -35.18
CA LEU A 17 39.83 36.57 -34.34
C LEU A 17 39.63 35.34 -35.21
N GLU A 18 40.31 34.24 -34.87
CA GLU A 18 40.05 32.94 -35.47
C GLU A 18 38.60 32.57 -35.17
N VAL A 19 37.73 32.82 -36.11
CA VAL A 19 36.34 32.31 -36.07
C VAL A 19 36.46 30.79 -36.29
N LYS A 20 36.50 30.03 -35.19
CA LYS A 20 36.32 28.59 -35.25
C LYS A 20 35.03 28.34 -36.00
N ALA A 21 35.11 27.74 -37.16
CA ALA A 21 33.94 27.32 -37.93
C ALA A 21 33.11 26.39 -37.06
N LEU A 22 31.94 26.88 -36.62
CA LEU A 22 30.93 26.06 -35.97
C LEU A 22 30.46 25.07 -37.02
N THR A 23 30.90 23.80 -36.92
CA THR A 23 30.39 22.71 -37.74
C THR A 23 28.92 22.51 -37.35
N GLY A 24 28.04 22.89 -38.23
CA GLY A 24 26.59 22.66 -38.05
C GLY A 24 26.29 21.18 -38.06
N PHE A 25 25.30 20.74 -37.28
CA PHE A 25 24.81 19.36 -37.28
C PHE A 25 24.24 18.99 -38.66
N THR A 26 24.54 17.79 -39.11
CA THR A 26 23.93 17.24 -40.33
C THR A 26 22.49 16.81 -40.06
N LEU A 27 21.64 16.83 -41.08
CA LEU A 27 20.25 16.39 -40.95
C LEU A 27 20.17 14.91 -40.49
N LEU A 28 21.10 14.07 -40.92
CA LEU A 28 21.21 12.69 -40.51
C LEU A 28 21.54 12.56 -39.01
N GLU A 29 22.44 13.37 -38.50
CA GLU A 29 22.87 13.36 -37.09
C GLU A 29 21.75 13.77 -36.16
N THR A 30 20.97 14.81 -36.54
CA THR A 30 19.77 15.21 -35.75
C THR A 30 18.71 14.14 -35.75
N LEU A 31 18.50 13.42 -36.85
CA LEU A 31 17.53 12.33 -36.95
C LEU A 31 17.96 11.15 -36.07
N VAL A 32 19.22 10.77 -36.08
CA VAL A 32 19.76 9.72 -35.23
C VAL A 32 19.70 10.10 -33.76
N ALA A 33 20.04 11.36 -33.42
CA ALA A 33 19.96 11.86 -32.06
C ALA A 33 18.53 11.80 -31.49
N ILE A 34 17.54 12.25 -32.28
CA ILE A 34 16.12 12.18 -31.89
C ILE A 34 15.68 10.73 -31.70
N PHE A 35 16.08 9.83 -32.61
CA PHE A 35 15.76 8.41 -32.49
C PHE A 35 16.32 7.80 -31.20
N VAL A 36 17.58 8.01 -30.87
CA VAL A 36 18.22 7.51 -29.66
C VAL A 36 17.56 8.06 -28.40
N ILE A 37 17.25 9.38 -28.38
CA ILE A 37 16.56 10.00 -27.25
C ILE A 37 15.16 9.43 -27.05
N THR A 38 14.38 9.26 -28.13
CA THR A 38 13.01 8.72 -28.03
C THR A 38 13.00 7.29 -27.53
N VAL A 39 13.89 6.41 -28.03
CA VAL A 39 14.02 5.04 -27.54
C VAL A 39 14.45 5.01 -26.05
N GLY A 40 15.41 5.86 -25.67
CA GLY A 40 15.85 5.96 -24.28
C GLY A 40 14.74 6.42 -23.34
N LEU A 41 13.96 7.44 -23.73
CA LEU A 41 12.83 7.94 -22.93
C LEU A 41 11.72 6.91 -22.77
N MET A 42 11.39 6.14 -23.81
CA MET A 42 10.39 5.07 -23.75
C MET A 42 10.80 4.01 -22.72
N GLY A 43 12.09 3.61 -22.66
CA GLY A 43 12.61 2.67 -21.67
C GLY A 43 12.42 3.17 -20.23
N VAL A 44 12.77 4.41 -19.96
CA VAL A 44 12.62 5.04 -18.63
C VAL A 44 11.15 5.10 -18.22
N MET A 45 10.24 5.52 -19.13
CA MET A 45 8.81 5.59 -18.84
C MET A 45 8.21 4.24 -18.47
N THR A 46 8.63 3.16 -19.13
CA THR A 46 8.16 1.80 -18.81
C THR A 46 8.57 1.38 -17.39
N VAL A 47 9.81 1.65 -17.00
CA VAL A 47 10.30 1.34 -15.64
C VAL A 47 9.55 2.16 -14.58
N LEU A 48 9.31 3.43 -14.81
CA LEU A 48 8.55 4.29 -13.88
C LEU A 48 7.13 3.77 -13.66
N GLN A 49 6.42 3.41 -14.73
CA GLN A 49 5.06 2.86 -14.62
C GLN A 49 5.04 1.54 -13.85
N MET A 50 6.01 0.66 -14.09
CA MET A 50 6.14 -0.60 -13.37
C MET A 50 6.44 -0.38 -11.88
N THR A 51 7.31 0.56 -11.55
CA THR A 51 7.66 0.90 -10.16
C THR A 51 6.44 1.45 -9.41
N MET A 52 5.69 2.36 -10.00
CA MET A 52 4.45 2.89 -9.39
C MET A 52 3.43 1.77 -9.12
N PHE A 53 3.28 0.84 -10.05
CA PHE A 53 2.38 -0.30 -9.89
C PHE A 53 2.82 -1.23 -8.75
N LEU A 54 4.10 -1.59 -8.70
CA LEU A 54 4.64 -2.43 -7.63
C LEU A 54 4.53 -1.77 -6.25
N THR A 55 4.76 -0.46 -6.17
CA THR A 55 4.59 0.32 -4.94
C THR A 55 3.14 0.30 -4.46
N SER A 56 2.17 0.46 -5.36
CA SER A 56 0.74 0.37 -5.02
C SER A 56 0.36 -1.01 -4.47
N ILE A 57 0.84 -2.09 -5.11
CA ILE A 57 0.60 -3.46 -4.60
C ILE A 57 1.24 -3.66 -3.23
N SER A 58 2.47 -3.20 -3.03
CA SER A 58 3.19 -3.35 -1.76
C SER A 58 2.49 -2.60 -0.62
N SER A 59 2.03 -1.38 -0.88
CA SER A 59 1.22 -0.60 0.07
C SER A 59 -0.08 -1.33 0.41
N SER A 60 -0.80 -1.84 -0.60
CA SER A 60 -2.05 -2.58 -0.38
C SER A 60 -1.83 -3.87 0.43
N ARG A 61 -0.74 -4.59 0.18
CA ARG A 61 -0.38 -5.78 0.98
C ARG A 61 -0.09 -5.45 2.43
N LEU A 62 0.61 -4.34 2.68
CA LEU A 62 0.89 -3.88 4.04
C LEU A 62 -0.42 -3.54 4.77
N THR A 63 -1.31 -2.79 4.13
CA THR A 63 -2.64 -2.50 4.68
C THR A 63 -3.42 -3.80 4.95
N ALA A 64 -3.42 -4.74 4.01
CA ALA A 64 -4.08 -6.03 4.20
C ALA A 64 -3.51 -6.83 5.38
N ALA A 65 -2.20 -6.79 5.62
CA ALA A 65 -1.58 -7.43 6.76
C ALA A 65 -2.06 -6.82 8.09
N TYR A 66 -2.12 -5.50 8.20
CA TYR A 66 -2.65 -4.83 9.39
C TYR A 66 -4.14 -5.11 9.61
N LEU A 67 -4.95 -5.10 8.55
CA LEU A 67 -6.38 -5.44 8.63
C LEU A 67 -6.60 -6.90 9.07
N ALA A 68 -5.71 -7.81 8.68
CA ALA A 68 -5.76 -9.19 9.12
C ALA A 68 -5.37 -9.35 10.59
N GLN A 69 -4.33 -8.64 11.04
CA GLN A 69 -3.93 -8.59 12.45
C GLN A 69 -5.04 -8.01 13.32
N GLU A 70 -5.65 -6.91 12.89
CA GLU A 70 -6.83 -6.33 13.57
C GLU A 70 -7.97 -7.35 13.69
N GLY A 71 -8.28 -8.08 12.61
CA GLY A 71 -9.30 -9.11 12.64
C GLY A 71 -9.01 -10.23 13.65
N ILE A 72 -7.77 -10.68 13.76
CA ILE A 72 -7.35 -11.65 14.78
C ILE A 72 -7.48 -11.06 16.19
N GLU A 73 -7.07 -9.81 16.36
CA GLU A 73 -7.11 -9.14 17.67
C GLU A 73 -8.54 -8.93 18.17
N ILE A 74 -9.49 -8.63 17.28
CA ILE A 74 -10.91 -8.56 17.63
C ILE A 74 -11.37 -9.91 18.20
N VAL A 75 -11.08 -11.04 17.54
CA VAL A 75 -11.46 -12.38 18.03
C VAL A 75 -10.78 -12.70 19.36
N ARG A 76 -9.50 -12.34 19.50
CA ARG A 76 -8.75 -12.49 20.76
C ARG A 76 -9.38 -11.66 21.89
N ASN A 77 -9.74 -10.44 21.62
CA ASN A 77 -10.39 -9.56 22.59
C ASN A 77 -11.73 -10.15 23.07
N VAL A 78 -12.55 -10.69 22.17
CA VAL A 78 -13.80 -11.38 22.53
C VAL A 78 -13.53 -12.56 23.45
N ARG A 79 -12.58 -13.45 23.09
CA ARG A 79 -12.20 -14.58 23.94
C ARG A 79 -11.75 -14.13 25.33
N ASP A 80 -10.88 -13.13 25.40
CA ASP A 80 -10.32 -12.65 26.66
C ASP A 80 -11.41 -11.98 27.53
N THR A 81 -12.35 -11.29 26.90
CA THR A 81 -13.52 -10.72 27.56
C THR A 81 -14.40 -11.83 28.15
N ASN A 82 -14.71 -12.87 27.36
CA ASN A 82 -15.45 -14.03 27.85
C ASN A 82 -14.80 -14.67 29.08
N TRP A 83 -13.48 -14.76 29.12
CA TRP A 83 -12.77 -15.26 30.31
C TRP A 83 -12.89 -14.34 31.53
N LEU A 84 -12.84 -13.04 31.33
CA LEU A 84 -12.99 -12.09 32.42
C LEU A 84 -14.40 -12.16 33.02
N GLU A 85 -15.41 -12.32 32.19
CA GLU A 85 -16.82 -12.39 32.56
C GLU A 85 -17.20 -13.75 33.15
N ALA A 86 -16.62 -14.83 32.68
CA ALA A 86 -16.79 -16.17 33.25
C ALA A 86 -16.42 -16.27 34.75
N ARG A 87 -15.78 -15.23 35.31
CA ARG A 87 -15.59 -15.09 36.76
C ARG A 87 -16.86 -14.68 37.51
N THR A 88 -17.81 -14.04 36.83
CA THR A 88 -19.02 -13.48 37.41
C THR A 88 -20.29 -14.14 36.88
N VAL A 89 -20.25 -14.67 35.66
CA VAL A 89 -21.37 -15.33 34.97
C VAL A 89 -20.85 -16.66 34.36
N ALA A 90 -21.68 -17.67 34.25
CA ALA A 90 -21.32 -18.98 33.66
C ALA A 90 -21.31 -18.90 32.14
N ASN A 91 -20.36 -18.16 31.57
CA ASN A 91 -20.15 -18.04 30.11
C ASN A 91 -19.01 -18.95 29.67
N ASP A 92 -19.17 -19.56 28.49
CA ASP A 92 -18.10 -20.30 27.86
C ASP A 92 -17.06 -19.35 27.26
N TRP A 93 -15.79 -19.73 27.32
CA TRP A 93 -14.67 -18.92 26.82
C TRP A 93 -14.74 -18.58 25.33
N ASP A 94 -15.49 -19.36 24.56
CA ASP A 94 -15.69 -19.22 23.11
C ASP A 94 -17.11 -18.76 22.75
N GLU A 95 -17.83 -18.19 23.71
CA GLU A 95 -19.19 -17.68 23.46
C GLU A 95 -19.19 -16.62 22.35
N GLY A 96 -20.13 -16.72 21.43
CA GLY A 96 -20.21 -15.82 20.26
C GLY A 96 -19.21 -16.09 19.14
N LEU A 97 -18.22 -16.97 19.33
CA LEU A 97 -17.17 -17.24 18.35
C LEU A 97 -17.42 -18.47 17.46
N THR A 98 -18.29 -19.39 17.85
CA THR A 98 -18.46 -20.71 17.20
C THR A 98 -19.28 -20.67 15.92
N ASN A 99 -20.03 -19.61 15.64
CA ASN A 99 -20.96 -19.51 14.51
C ASN A 99 -20.30 -18.95 13.22
N CYS A 100 -18.97 -18.92 13.14
CA CYS A 100 -18.22 -18.28 12.04
C CYS A 100 -17.52 -19.25 11.09
N SER A 101 -17.91 -20.51 11.03
CA SER A 101 -17.32 -21.49 10.11
C SER A 101 -17.51 -21.13 8.63
N GLY A 102 -18.64 -20.48 8.29
CA GLY A 102 -18.92 -19.93 6.95
C GLY A 102 -18.25 -18.62 6.62
N GLY A 103 -17.73 -17.94 7.64
CA GLY A 103 -17.12 -16.62 7.59
C GLY A 103 -18.01 -15.53 8.18
N CYS A 104 -17.38 -14.63 8.91
CA CYS A 104 -18.00 -13.49 9.58
C CYS A 104 -17.26 -12.20 9.29
N ILE A 105 -17.90 -11.10 9.64
CA ILE A 105 -17.34 -9.76 9.73
C ILE A 105 -17.40 -9.27 11.17
N ALA A 106 -16.41 -8.49 11.56
CA ALA A 106 -16.38 -7.73 12.79
C ALA A 106 -15.50 -6.51 12.62
N ASP A 107 -15.73 -5.47 13.37
CA ASP A 107 -14.86 -4.30 13.46
C ASP A 107 -14.71 -3.82 14.92
N TYR A 108 -13.92 -2.80 15.12
CA TYR A 108 -13.61 -2.25 16.45
C TYR A 108 -14.82 -1.61 17.16
N THR A 109 -15.90 -1.32 16.44
CA THR A 109 -17.09 -0.68 17.00
C THR A 109 -17.99 -1.67 17.78
N TYR A 110 -17.81 -2.97 17.53
CA TYR A 110 -18.56 -4.03 18.22
C TYR A 110 -17.90 -4.36 19.56
N SER A 111 -18.22 -3.61 20.58
CA SER A 111 -17.58 -3.74 21.90
C SER A 111 -18.52 -4.17 23.03
N SER A 112 -19.81 -4.43 22.75
CA SER A 112 -20.75 -4.74 23.83
C SER A 112 -21.34 -6.15 23.74
N GLN A 113 -21.52 -6.77 24.89
CA GLN A 113 -22.09 -8.10 25.11
C GLN A 113 -23.53 -8.31 24.58
N LEU A 114 -24.20 -7.25 24.15
CA LEU A 114 -25.61 -7.28 23.76
C LEU A 114 -25.85 -7.34 22.26
N ASP A 115 -24.81 -7.08 21.44
CA ASP A 115 -24.87 -7.15 19.98
C ASP A 115 -24.11 -8.39 19.49
N PRO A 116 -24.58 -9.08 18.43
CA PRO A 116 -23.79 -10.16 17.84
C PRO A 116 -22.45 -9.58 17.34
N ILE A 117 -21.38 -9.84 18.07
CA ILE A 117 -20.02 -9.34 17.82
C ILE A 117 -19.53 -9.74 16.42
N LEU A 118 -20.02 -10.87 15.92
CA LEU A 118 -19.69 -11.44 14.63
C LEU A 118 -20.93 -11.57 13.76
N LEU A 119 -21.00 -10.79 12.69
CA LEU A 119 -22.05 -10.85 11.69
C LEU A 119 -21.64 -11.74 10.51
N ALA A 120 -22.61 -12.36 9.83
CA ALA A 120 -22.32 -13.18 8.66
C ALA A 120 -21.65 -12.39 7.54
N TYR A 121 -20.58 -12.95 6.96
CA TYR A 121 -19.91 -12.37 5.80
C TYR A 121 -20.79 -12.55 4.54
N ALA A 122 -21.08 -11.45 3.85
CA ALA A 122 -21.81 -11.41 2.59
C ALA A 122 -21.07 -10.62 1.50
N GLY A 123 -19.74 -10.51 1.62
CA GLY A 123 -18.93 -9.78 0.63
C GLY A 123 -18.85 -8.26 0.86
N GLN A 124 -19.11 -7.80 2.09
CA GLN A 124 -19.08 -6.38 2.42
C GLN A 124 -17.65 -5.83 2.33
N PHE A 125 -17.55 -4.59 1.83
CA PHE A 125 -16.31 -3.82 1.85
C PHE A 125 -16.15 -3.11 3.19
N LEU A 126 -14.91 -2.96 3.63
CA LEU A 126 -14.56 -2.07 4.72
C LEU A 126 -14.63 -0.62 4.24
N ASN A 127 -15.15 0.25 5.08
CA ASN A 127 -15.11 1.70 4.92
C ASN A 127 -14.02 2.28 5.82
N ILE A 128 -13.58 3.49 5.53
CA ILE A 128 -12.63 4.24 6.36
C ILE A 128 -13.31 5.50 6.86
N ASP A 129 -13.28 5.73 8.18
CA ASP A 129 -13.87 6.89 8.80
C ASP A 129 -12.98 8.14 8.71
N GLY A 130 -13.50 9.28 9.13
CA GLY A 130 -12.76 10.55 9.14
C GLY A 130 -11.52 10.57 10.04
N ASN A 131 -11.35 9.59 10.93
CA ASN A 131 -10.18 9.40 11.80
C ASN A 131 -9.17 8.41 11.23
N GLY A 132 -9.50 7.74 10.11
CA GLY A 132 -8.63 6.76 9.47
C GLY A 132 -8.82 5.33 9.94
N PHE A 133 -9.87 5.02 10.72
CA PHE A 133 -10.18 3.66 11.16
C PHE A 133 -11.06 2.91 10.15
N TYR A 134 -10.81 1.61 10.03
CA TYR A 134 -11.58 0.73 9.14
C TYR A 134 -12.76 0.13 9.90
N SER A 135 -13.97 0.28 9.35
CA SER A 135 -15.21 -0.23 9.93
C SER A 135 -16.21 -0.67 8.87
N TYR A 136 -17.34 -1.24 9.29
CA TYR A 136 -18.49 -1.51 8.40
C TYR A 136 -19.57 -0.43 8.50
N SER A 137 -19.36 0.63 9.29
CA SER A 137 -20.24 1.79 9.35
C SER A 137 -20.28 2.51 8.00
N PRO A 138 -21.41 3.14 7.62
CA PRO A 138 -21.52 3.88 6.38
C PRO A 138 -20.58 5.09 6.36
N ASP A 139 -19.49 5.00 5.58
CA ASP A 139 -18.48 6.04 5.42
C ASP A 139 -17.79 5.88 4.05
N THR A 140 -16.56 6.37 3.88
CA THR A 140 -15.82 6.31 2.63
C THR A 140 -15.47 4.85 2.28
N PRO A 141 -16.01 4.27 1.19
CA PRO A 141 -15.76 2.88 0.84
C PRO A 141 -14.30 2.65 0.43
N THR A 142 -13.73 1.53 0.86
CA THR A 142 -12.40 1.09 0.47
C THR A 142 -12.47 -0.07 -0.51
N LYS A 143 -11.31 -0.51 -1.01
CA LYS A 143 -11.21 -1.70 -1.88
C LYS A 143 -11.07 -3.01 -1.12
N PHE A 144 -11.01 -2.99 0.22
CA PHE A 144 -10.72 -4.15 1.04
C PHE A 144 -11.98 -4.80 1.55
N GLN A 145 -12.00 -6.13 1.52
CA GLN A 145 -12.99 -7.00 2.16
C GLN A 145 -12.27 -7.83 3.20
N ARG A 146 -12.86 -7.98 4.39
CA ARG A 146 -12.32 -8.84 5.46
C ARG A 146 -13.31 -9.95 5.76
N LYS A 147 -12.83 -11.19 5.75
CA LYS A 147 -13.58 -12.39 6.13
C LYS A 147 -12.85 -13.09 7.26
N ILE A 148 -13.53 -13.26 8.39
CA ILE A 148 -13.03 -13.97 9.57
C ILE A 148 -13.66 -15.36 9.57
N ILE A 149 -12.86 -16.41 9.63
CA ILE A 149 -13.31 -17.80 9.68
C ILE A 149 -12.82 -18.38 10.99
N ILE A 150 -13.72 -18.95 11.79
CA ILE A 150 -13.40 -19.55 13.07
C ILE A 150 -13.89 -21.00 13.04
N GLN A 151 -12.99 -21.93 13.33
CA GLN A 151 -13.31 -23.35 13.46
C GLN A 151 -12.91 -23.81 14.87
N LYS A 152 -13.74 -24.69 15.46
CA LYS A 152 -13.48 -25.33 16.76
C LYS A 152 -13.17 -26.81 16.55
N PRO A 153 -11.90 -27.17 16.25
CA PRO A 153 -11.53 -28.56 16.01
C PRO A 153 -11.58 -29.40 17.30
N ASN A 154 -11.34 -28.77 18.45
CA ASN A 154 -11.32 -29.41 19.76
C ASN A 154 -11.99 -28.50 20.80
N PHE A 155 -12.29 -29.07 21.98
CA PHE A 155 -12.88 -28.33 23.09
C PHE A 155 -12.04 -27.13 23.54
N ASP A 156 -10.71 -27.26 23.50
CA ASP A 156 -9.77 -26.27 24.04
C ASP A 156 -9.12 -25.37 22.97
N ARG A 157 -9.55 -25.45 21.69
CA ARG A 157 -8.88 -24.72 20.62
C ARG A 157 -9.87 -24.15 19.59
N LEU A 158 -9.60 -22.89 19.22
CA LEU A 158 -10.20 -22.24 18.05
C LEU A 158 -9.10 -21.96 17.02
N ASP A 159 -9.33 -22.38 15.78
CA ASP A 159 -8.50 -22.04 14.64
C ASP A 159 -9.13 -20.83 13.95
N VAL A 160 -8.46 -19.69 14.02
CA VAL A 160 -8.91 -18.40 13.47
C VAL A 160 -8.13 -18.13 12.21
N ALA A 161 -8.82 -17.91 11.11
CA ALA A 161 -8.24 -17.47 9.84
C ALA A 161 -8.91 -16.17 9.39
N VAL A 162 -8.11 -15.13 9.15
CA VAL A 162 -8.59 -13.86 8.63
C VAL A 162 -8.08 -13.70 7.19
N GLN A 163 -9.01 -13.53 6.26
CA GLN A 163 -8.73 -13.34 4.84
C GLN A 163 -9.09 -11.92 4.45
N ILE A 164 -8.13 -11.21 3.87
CA ILE A 164 -8.31 -9.89 3.28
C ILE A 164 -8.25 -10.04 1.77
N MET A 165 -9.27 -9.55 1.09
CA MET A 165 -9.38 -9.59 -0.37
C MET A 165 -9.47 -8.17 -0.92
N TRP A 166 -8.79 -7.91 -2.02
CA TRP A 166 -8.88 -6.62 -2.73
C TRP A 166 -8.60 -6.79 -4.23
N SER A 167 -8.90 -5.76 -4.99
CA SER A 167 -8.56 -5.71 -6.41
C SER A 167 -7.65 -4.52 -6.69
N GLU A 168 -6.63 -4.74 -7.53
CA GLU A 168 -5.73 -3.69 -8.01
C GLU A 168 -5.66 -3.75 -9.55
N LYS A 169 -6.10 -2.67 -10.21
CA LYS A 169 -6.17 -2.62 -11.68
C LYS A 169 -6.89 -3.84 -12.31
N GLY A 170 -8.00 -4.26 -11.68
CA GLY A 170 -8.80 -5.39 -12.15
C GLY A 170 -8.23 -6.78 -11.84
N LYS A 171 -7.08 -6.89 -11.17
CA LYS A 171 -6.51 -8.16 -10.72
C LYS A 171 -6.88 -8.41 -9.26
N PRO A 172 -7.43 -9.58 -8.90
CA PRO A 172 -7.73 -9.93 -7.52
C PRO A 172 -6.45 -10.31 -6.77
N TYR A 173 -6.37 -9.89 -5.53
CA TYR A 173 -5.32 -10.23 -4.57
C TYR A 173 -5.97 -10.69 -3.26
N ASN A 174 -5.25 -11.52 -2.53
CA ASN A 174 -5.65 -11.92 -1.19
C ASN A 174 -4.43 -11.95 -0.25
N PHE A 175 -4.70 -11.83 1.03
CA PHE A 175 -3.77 -12.04 2.14
C PHE A 175 -4.51 -12.79 3.22
N SER A 176 -3.87 -13.78 3.83
CA SER A 176 -4.48 -14.56 4.93
C SER A 176 -3.49 -14.66 6.08
N ALA A 177 -3.98 -14.37 7.30
CA ALA A 177 -3.29 -14.63 8.54
C ALA A 177 -4.08 -15.67 9.35
N GLN A 178 -3.40 -16.50 10.12
CA GLN A 178 -4.00 -17.56 10.91
C GLN A 178 -3.39 -17.57 12.32
N GLU A 179 -4.22 -17.88 13.30
CA GLU A 179 -3.81 -18.05 14.69
C GLU A 179 -4.64 -19.14 15.37
N ASN A 180 -4.02 -19.86 16.29
CA ASN A 180 -4.71 -20.82 17.14
C ASN A 180 -4.90 -20.21 18.53
N LEU A 181 -6.15 -20.06 18.93
CA LEU A 181 -6.51 -19.57 20.24
C LEU A 181 -6.86 -20.75 21.15
N TYR A 182 -6.31 -20.78 22.33
CA TYR A 182 -6.51 -21.88 23.27
C TYR A 182 -7.28 -21.42 24.50
N ASN A 183 -8.03 -22.39 25.07
CA ASN A 183 -8.57 -22.27 26.42
C ASN A 183 -7.45 -22.68 27.39
N TRP A 184 -6.74 -21.71 27.96
CA TRP A 184 -5.61 -21.94 28.86
C TRP A 184 -5.94 -21.76 30.35
N ARG A 185 -7.24 -21.90 30.69
CA ARG A 185 -7.75 -21.91 32.04
C ARG A 185 -8.04 -23.32 32.53
#